data_70b08f4662c9c0c4d388e85058c4f928
#
_entry.id   70b08f4662c9c0c4d388e85058c4f928
#
_cell.length_a   1.000
_cell.length_b   1.000
_cell.length_c   1.000
_cell.angle_alpha   90.00
_cell.angle_beta   90.00
_cell.angle_gamma   90.00
#
_symmetry.space_group_name_H-M   'P 1'
#
loop_
_entity.id
_entity.type
_entity.pdbx_description
1 polymer ?
#
loop_
_entity_poly.entity_id
_entity_poly.type
_entity_poly.pdbx_seq_one_letter_code
_entity_poly.pdbx_strand_id
1 'polypeptide(L)'
;MSLTDAAVDITVTVREDNTVAVRTVSGRDDTVAKTLTGTSVSSAAPKLLLSSVYALCPQAHLAAWGAASARAAAKAMPENAQRVAAETAAEHLRFLAFDAPRAVGLKPAHDVRRLGTLRTLMTQEFSAVKPDFAKIRAALTAETEHFITGPAAGFNALDSIPDFESWITHGQTPAAQLFSALWEQVPSRGILTTPALDPHSPADAETWFTPQFSAQNPTVRGKPRMTGALTRWKLHPLIADLDELYCCSVRTLFVARLIEIIRVLTDWTKTFDFVRAAAVAADTGVALVQSARGLLTHRIRLARDLNRVESVVIAAPTEWNFARHGAAEEALSKIEFFSEEDYRRQAAWMLAGIDACVPCRLHFEMPQTNGTTDEVSAHA
;
A
#
# COMPACT_ATOMS: atom_id res chain seq x y z
N MET A 1 -7.87 -20.74 -9.56
CA MET A 1 -6.89 -20.13 -8.63
C MET A 1 -7.63 -19.84 -7.33
N SER A 2 -7.09 -20.20 -6.17
CA SER A 2 -7.72 -19.86 -4.89
C SER A 2 -7.65 -18.36 -4.67
N LEU A 3 -8.70 -17.73 -4.13
CA LEU A 3 -8.71 -16.30 -3.76
C LEU A 3 -7.59 -15.94 -2.77
N THR A 4 -7.02 -16.95 -2.10
CA THR A 4 -5.95 -16.82 -1.11
C THR A 4 -4.53 -16.91 -1.71
N ASP A 5 -4.39 -17.33 -2.97
CA ASP A 5 -3.09 -17.55 -3.61
C ASP A 5 -2.65 -16.42 -4.54
N ALA A 6 -3.35 -15.28 -4.47
CA ALA A 6 -3.00 -14.09 -5.24
C ALA A 6 -1.58 -13.59 -4.87
N ALA A 7 -0.76 -13.36 -5.88
CA ALA A 7 0.56 -12.77 -5.75
C ALA A 7 0.78 -11.75 -6.87
N VAL A 8 1.78 -10.91 -6.76
CA VAL A 8 2.32 -10.16 -7.88
C VAL A 8 3.52 -10.93 -8.42
N ASP A 9 3.42 -11.42 -9.64
CA ASP A 9 4.54 -12.03 -10.35
C ASP A 9 5.35 -10.94 -11.06
N ILE A 10 6.66 -10.96 -10.83
CA ILE A 10 7.61 -9.96 -11.31
C ILE A 10 8.67 -10.70 -12.12
N THR A 11 8.64 -10.51 -13.44
CA THR A 11 9.66 -11.05 -14.33
C THR A 11 10.76 -10.03 -14.51
N VAL A 12 12.00 -10.43 -14.24
CA VAL A 12 13.22 -9.65 -14.41
C VAL A 12 14.02 -10.26 -15.55
N THR A 13 13.98 -9.64 -16.71
CA THR A 13 14.75 -10.07 -17.89
C THR A 13 16.08 -9.33 -17.89
N VAL A 14 17.19 -10.05 -17.67
CA VAL A 14 18.55 -9.51 -17.68
C VAL A 14 19.05 -9.49 -19.13
N ARG A 15 19.64 -8.36 -19.55
CA ARG A 15 20.24 -8.21 -20.86
C ARG A 15 21.77 -8.43 -20.84
N GLU A 16 22.38 -8.57 -21.99
CA GLU A 16 23.84 -8.78 -22.13
C GLU A 16 24.67 -7.63 -21.56
N ASP A 17 24.13 -6.41 -21.53
CA ASP A 17 24.76 -5.21 -20.96
C ASP A 17 24.48 -5.04 -19.47
N ASN A 18 23.95 -6.06 -18.78
CA ASN A 18 23.52 -6.05 -17.38
C ASN A 18 22.38 -5.08 -17.07
N THR A 19 21.77 -4.44 -18.06
CA THR A 19 20.49 -3.74 -17.82
C THR A 19 19.35 -4.73 -17.66
N VAL A 20 18.30 -4.32 -16.98
CA VAL A 20 17.14 -5.17 -16.75
C VAL A 20 15.87 -4.58 -17.36
N ALA A 21 15.01 -5.45 -17.88
CA ALA A 21 13.62 -5.12 -18.15
C ALA A 21 12.75 -5.81 -17.10
N VAL A 22 11.80 -5.08 -16.54
CA VAL A 22 10.92 -5.61 -15.50
C VAL A 22 9.49 -5.58 -15.98
N ARG A 23 8.76 -6.65 -15.71
CA ARG A 23 7.33 -6.77 -15.97
C ARG A 23 6.62 -7.28 -14.73
N THR A 24 5.56 -6.59 -14.33
CA THR A 24 4.68 -6.98 -13.24
C THR A 24 3.36 -7.51 -13.77
N VAL A 25 2.83 -8.53 -13.10
CA VAL A 25 1.49 -9.08 -13.36
C VAL A 25 0.82 -9.34 -12.02
N SER A 26 -0.29 -8.66 -11.76
CA SER A 26 -1.11 -8.97 -10.58
C SER A 26 -1.82 -10.31 -10.79
N GLY A 27 -1.65 -11.23 -9.83
CA GLY A 27 -2.41 -12.48 -9.79
C GLY A 27 -3.86 -12.30 -9.29
N ARG A 28 -4.26 -11.09 -8.93
CA ARG A 28 -5.64 -10.79 -8.62
C ARG A 28 -6.45 -10.66 -9.90
N ASP A 29 -7.52 -11.39 -9.96
CA ASP A 29 -8.51 -11.32 -11.04
C ASP A 29 -9.79 -10.59 -10.57
N ASP A 30 -10.80 -10.59 -11.41
CA ASP A 30 -12.10 -10.00 -11.12
C ASP A 30 -13.06 -10.95 -10.37
N THR A 31 -12.57 -12.06 -9.82
CA THR A 31 -13.39 -13.07 -9.12
C THR A 31 -14.18 -12.47 -7.97
N VAL A 32 -13.56 -11.59 -7.15
CA VAL A 32 -14.27 -10.91 -6.07
C VAL A 32 -15.40 -10.04 -6.61
N ALA A 33 -15.14 -9.25 -7.65
CA ALA A 33 -16.13 -8.39 -8.29
C ALA A 33 -17.28 -9.20 -8.90
N LYS A 34 -16.96 -10.31 -9.57
CA LYS A 34 -17.95 -11.26 -10.12
C LYS A 34 -18.81 -11.90 -9.03
N THR A 35 -18.20 -12.33 -7.92
CA THR A 35 -18.90 -12.93 -6.78
C THR A 35 -19.83 -11.94 -6.09
N LEU A 36 -19.47 -10.66 -6.05
CA LEU A 36 -20.30 -9.59 -5.50
C LEU A 36 -21.47 -9.23 -6.40
N THR A 37 -21.36 -9.43 -7.71
CA THR A 37 -22.44 -9.16 -8.67
C THR A 37 -23.64 -10.05 -8.39
N GLY A 38 -24.84 -9.50 -8.44
CA GLY A 38 -26.09 -10.18 -8.12
C GLY A 38 -26.42 -10.27 -6.63
N THR A 39 -25.47 -9.99 -5.73
CA THR A 39 -25.72 -10.00 -4.29
C THR A 39 -26.52 -8.79 -3.83
N SER A 40 -27.21 -8.89 -2.68
CA SER A 40 -27.83 -7.75 -2.02
C SER A 40 -26.79 -6.96 -1.24
N VAL A 41 -26.77 -5.62 -1.42
CA VAL A 41 -25.87 -4.73 -0.68
C VAL A 41 -26.17 -4.70 0.83
N SER A 42 -27.40 -5.04 1.23
CA SER A 42 -27.83 -5.10 2.64
C SER A 42 -27.51 -6.44 3.32
N SER A 43 -27.13 -7.49 2.55
CA SER A 43 -26.80 -8.80 3.13
C SER A 43 -25.42 -8.81 3.80
N ALA A 44 -25.17 -9.81 4.63
CA ALA A 44 -23.87 -10.02 5.27
C ALA A 44 -22.78 -10.56 4.30
N ALA A 45 -23.20 -11.24 3.23
CA ALA A 45 -22.29 -11.96 2.34
C ALA A 45 -21.19 -11.09 1.71
N PRO A 46 -21.47 -9.89 1.14
CA PRO A 46 -20.42 -9.02 0.64
C PRO A 46 -19.39 -8.61 1.69
N LYS A 47 -19.85 -8.30 2.90
CA LYS A 47 -18.98 -7.88 4.00
C LYS A 47 -18.06 -9.01 4.45
N LEU A 48 -18.58 -10.23 4.56
CA LEU A 48 -17.81 -11.43 4.91
C LEU A 48 -16.77 -11.74 3.82
N LEU A 49 -17.16 -11.70 2.55
CA LEU A 49 -16.24 -11.92 1.44
C LEU A 49 -15.09 -10.90 1.44
N LEU A 50 -15.42 -9.61 1.51
CA LEU A 50 -14.40 -8.55 1.51
C LEU A 50 -13.45 -8.67 2.70
N SER A 51 -13.95 -8.95 3.90
CA SER A 51 -13.11 -9.11 5.10
C SER A 51 -12.19 -10.33 5.02
N SER A 52 -12.65 -11.41 4.38
CA SER A 52 -11.88 -12.64 4.25
C SER A 52 -10.78 -12.53 3.19
N VAL A 53 -11.08 -11.90 2.05
CA VAL A 53 -10.14 -11.79 0.94
C VAL A 53 -9.11 -10.68 1.18
N TYR A 54 -9.53 -9.54 1.73
CA TYR A 54 -8.66 -8.39 1.97
C TYR A 54 -8.22 -8.31 3.45
N ALA A 55 -7.60 -9.39 3.94
CA ALA A 55 -7.28 -9.57 5.37
C ALA A 55 -6.35 -8.51 5.98
N LEU A 56 -5.55 -7.80 5.16
CA LEU A 56 -4.66 -6.72 5.62
C LEU A 56 -5.32 -5.34 5.66
N CYS A 57 -6.47 -5.16 4.97
CA CYS A 57 -7.19 -3.88 4.91
C CYS A 57 -8.71 -4.06 4.89
N PRO A 58 -9.27 -4.91 5.78
CA PRO A 58 -10.70 -5.21 5.77
C PRO A 58 -11.56 -3.97 6.05
N GLN A 59 -11.13 -3.09 6.95
CA GLN A 59 -11.94 -1.91 7.31
C GLN A 59 -11.98 -0.90 6.15
N ALA A 60 -10.89 -0.72 5.42
CA ALA A 60 -10.88 0.13 4.23
C ALA A 60 -11.84 -0.40 3.14
N HIS A 61 -11.83 -1.73 2.87
CA HIS A 61 -12.75 -2.33 1.90
C HIS A 61 -14.20 -2.28 2.36
N LEU A 62 -14.49 -2.52 3.65
CA LEU A 62 -15.84 -2.40 4.22
C LEU A 62 -16.35 -0.95 4.17
N ALA A 63 -15.48 0.02 4.43
CA ALA A 63 -15.80 1.43 4.32
C ALA A 63 -16.12 1.83 2.88
N ALA A 64 -15.28 1.41 1.93
CA ALA A 64 -15.49 1.68 0.51
C ALA A 64 -16.79 1.05 -0.02
N TRP A 65 -17.04 -0.22 0.33
CA TRP A 65 -18.28 -0.91 0.01
C TRP A 65 -19.50 -0.20 0.55
N GLY A 66 -19.50 0.08 1.86
CA GLY A 66 -20.63 0.74 2.53
C GLY A 66 -20.92 2.13 1.98
N ALA A 67 -19.87 2.93 1.74
CA ALA A 67 -20.01 4.28 1.23
C ALA A 67 -20.49 4.32 -0.24
N ALA A 68 -19.90 3.52 -1.13
CA ALA A 68 -20.31 3.44 -2.53
C ALA A 68 -21.74 2.91 -2.68
N SER A 69 -22.08 1.82 -1.95
CA SER A 69 -23.43 1.25 -1.97
C SER A 69 -24.48 2.23 -1.46
N ALA A 70 -24.17 2.95 -0.36
CA ALA A 70 -25.09 3.95 0.19
C ALA A 70 -25.35 5.08 -0.82
N ARG A 71 -24.31 5.57 -1.49
CA ARG A 71 -24.46 6.63 -2.50
C ARG A 71 -25.20 6.15 -3.74
N ALA A 72 -24.93 4.92 -4.21
CA ALA A 72 -25.70 4.31 -5.30
C ALA A 72 -27.20 4.14 -4.98
N ALA A 73 -27.53 3.92 -3.69
CA ALA A 73 -28.91 3.78 -3.22
C ALA A 73 -29.53 5.10 -2.72
N ALA A 74 -28.88 6.25 -2.96
CA ALA A 74 -29.29 7.58 -2.46
C ALA A 74 -29.47 7.64 -0.92
N LYS A 75 -28.65 6.88 -0.17
CA LYS A 75 -28.69 6.82 1.29
C LYS A 75 -27.54 7.60 1.93
N ALA A 76 -27.66 7.89 3.23
CA ALA A 76 -26.58 8.43 4.03
C ALA A 76 -25.40 7.47 4.09
N MET A 77 -24.20 8.02 4.02
CA MET A 77 -22.97 7.26 4.12
C MET A 77 -22.72 6.82 5.58
N PRO A 78 -22.32 5.57 5.82
CA PRO A 78 -21.94 5.13 7.16
C PRO A 78 -20.66 5.81 7.65
N GLU A 79 -20.58 6.09 8.95
CA GLU A 79 -19.38 6.64 9.58
C GLU A 79 -18.33 5.54 9.78
N ASN A 80 -17.31 5.52 8.93
CA ASN A 80 -16.24 4.52 8.98
C ASN A 80 -14.83 5.13 9.10
N ALA A 81 -14.70 6.46 9.13
CA ALA A 81 -13.39 7.13 9.13
C ALA A 81 -12.50 6.66 10.31
N GLN A 82 -13.06 6.50 11.52
CA GLN A 82 -12.28 6.04 12.68
C GLN A 82 -11.78 4.60 12.54
N ARG A 83 -12.55 3.72 11.89
CA ARG A 83 -12.12 2.34 11.61
C ARG A 83 -10.95 2.31 10.64
N VAL A 84 -11.02 3.11 9.58
CA VAL A 84 -9.96 3.21 8.58
C VAL A 84 -8.71 3.86 9.17
N ALA A 85 -8.86 4.92 9.99
CA ALA A 85 -7.74 5.54 10.69
C ALA A 85 -7.01 4.56 11.60
N ALA A 86 -7.76 3.80 12.41
CA ALA A 86 -7.19 2.78 13.30
C ALA A 86 -6.46 1.67 12.52
N GLU A 87 -7.06 1.17 11.43
CA GLU A 87 -6.43 0.18 10.55
C GLU A 87 -5.16 0.74 9.90
N THR A 88 -5.19 1.97 9.42
CA THR A 88 -4.02 2.63 8.80
C THR A 88 -2.85 2.74 9.78
N ALA A 89 -3.11 3.19 11.01
CA ALA A 89 -2.08 3.28 12.04
C ALA A 89 -1.52 1.90 12.42
N ALA A 90 -2.39 0.90 12.61
CA ALA A 90 -1.98 -0.46 12.94
C ALA A 90 -1.14 -1.12 11.83
N GLU A 91 -1.50 -0.91 10.56
CA GLU A 91 -0.75 -1.47 9.42
C GLU A 91 0.61 -0.79 9.24
N HIS A 92 0.73 0.51 9.47
CA HIS A 92 2.04 1.18 9.46
C HIS A 92 2.92 0.73 10.62
N LEU A 93 2.34 0.57 11.82
CA LEU A 93 3.07 0.02 12.95
C LEU A 93 3.57 -1.41 12.66
N ARG A 94 2.70 -2.27 12.12
CA ARG A 94 3.06 -3.63 11.72
C ARG A 94 4.17 -3.64 10.67
N PHE A 95 4.04 -2.79 9.63
CA PHE A 95 5.04 -2.66 8.58
C PHE A 95 6.41 -2.26 9.15
N LEU A 96 6.48 -1.19 9.95
CA LEU A 96 7.73 -0.72 10.54
C LEU A 96 8.33 -1.72 11.54
N ALA A 97 7.48 -2.52 12.21
CA ALA A 97 7.91 -3.50 13.20
C ALA A 97 8.39 -4.83 12.59
N PHE A 98 7.88 -5.23 11.44
CA PHE A 98 8.15 -6.58 10.88
C PHE A 98 8.65 -6.57 9.45
N ASP A 99 7.96 -5.90 8.53
CA ASP A 99 8.28 -6.00 7.10
C ASP A 99 9.51 -5.18 6.75
N ALA A 100 9.58 -3.96 7.27
CA ALA A 100 10.71 -3.06 7.05
C ALA A 100 12.05 -3.61 7.59
N PRO A 101 12.14 -4.12 8.84
CA PRO A 101 13.37 -4.76 9.32
C PRO A 101 13.81 -5.94 8.45
N ARG A 102 12.88 -6.80 8.05
CA ARG A 102 13.21 -7.94 7.17
C ARG A 102 13.77 -7.51 5.83
N ALA A 103 13.19 -6.46 5.23
CA ALA A 103 13.66 -5.94 3.95
C ALA A 103 15.10 -5.44 4.00
N VAL A 104 15.56 -4.93 5.14
CA VAL A 104 16.95 -4.48 5.36
C VAL A 104 17.83 -5.52 6.09
N GLY A 105 17.39 -6.78 6.12
CA GLY A 105 18.17 -7.87 6.72
C GLY A 105 18.23 -7.86 8.25
N LEU A 106 17.40 -7.06 8.90
CA LEU A 106 17.30 -7.02 10.36
C LEU A 106 16.25 -8.02 10.88
N LYS A 107 16.44 -8.46 12.11
CA LYS A 107 15.40 -9.20 12.82
C LYS A 107 14.29 -8.23 13.24
N PRO A 108 13.01 -8.66 13.20
CA PRO A 108 11.93 -7.87 13.80
C PRO A 108 12.25 -7.55 15.25
N ALA A 109 12.26 -6.28 15.58
CA ALA A 109 12.67 -5.80 16.90
C ALA A 109 11.52 -5.70 17.90
N HIS A 110 10.27 -5.91 17.42
CA HIS A 110 9.08 -5.77 18.25
C HIS A 110 8.62 -7.12 18.82
N ASP A 111 8.09 -7.10 20.04
CA ASP A 111 7.45 -8.29 20.61
C ASP A 111 6.13 -8.57 19.84
N VAL A 112 6.13 -9.71 19.13
CA VAL A 112 4.98 -10.22 18.37
C VAL A 112 3.72 -10.31 19.24
N ARG A 113 3.87 -10.60 20.55
CA ARG A 113 2.75 -10.73 21.49
C ARG A 113 2.04 -9.39 21.71
N ARG A 114 2.78 -8.28 21.77
CA ARG A 114 2.20 -6.94 21.93
C ARG A 114 1.32 -6.58 20.76
N LEU A 115 1.80 -6.75 19.53
CA LEU A 115 0.97 -6.52 18.34
C LEU A 115 -0.18 -7.52 18.22
N GLY A 116 -0.01 -8.75 18.68
CA GLY A 116 -1.08 -9.74 18.79
C GLY A 116 -2.18 -9.27 19.74
N THR A 117 -1.81 -8.71 20.90
CA THR A 117 -2.75 -8.13 21.88
C THR A 117 -3.50 -6.94 21.29
N LEU A 118 -2.77 -6.02 20.61
CA LEU A 118 -3.38 -4.88 19.93
C LEU A 118 -4.37 -5.32 18.84
N ARG A 119 -4.01 -6.30 18.02
CA ARG A 119 -4.90 -6.87 17.01
C ARG A 119 -6.15 -7.48 17.61
N THR A 120 -6.01 -8.22 18.71
CA THR A 120 -7.14 -8.81 19.43
C THR A 120 -8.08 -7.73 19.95
N LEU A 121 -7.54 -6.69 20.59
CA LEU A 121 -8.31 -5.54 21.05
C LEU A 121 -9.09 -4.90 19.90
N MET A 122 -8.42 -4.58 18.80
CA MET A 122 -9.06 -3.95 17.64
C MET A 122 -10.16 -4.84 17.04
N THR A 123 -9.93 -6.15 16.95
CA THR A 123 -10.93 -7.09 16.46
C THR A 123 -12.17 -7.12 17.33
N GLN A 124 -11.99 -7.15 18.66
CA GLN A 124 -13.09 -7.11 19.62
C GLN A 124 -13.89 -5.81 19.51
N GLU A 125 -13.21 -4.67 19.50
CA GLU A 125 -13.86 -3.36 19.39
C GLU A 125 -14.58 -3.19 18.04
N PHE A 126 -13.97 -3.62 16.92
CA PHE A 126 -14.62 -3.54 15.60
C PHE A 126 -15.84 -4.44 15.47
N SER A 127 -15.94 -5.49 16.28
CA SER A 127 -17.11 -6.37 16.35
C SER A 127 -18.20 -5.83 17.26
N ALA A 128 -17.90 -4.86 18.12
CA ALA A 128 -18.86 -4.26 19.03
C ALA A 128 -19.87 -3.36 18.28
N VAL A 129 -21.08 -3.26 18.84
CA VAL A 129 -22.13 -2.35 18.31
C VAL A 129 -21.69 -0.89 18.39
N LYS A 130 -20.97 -0.55 19.45
CA LYS A 130 -20.35 0.78 19.66
C LYS A 130 -18.88 0.56 19.99
N PRO A 131 -17.99 0.64 19.02
CA PRO A 131 -16.55 0.54 19.26
C PRO A 131 -16.04 1.69 20.14
N ASP A 132 -15.16 1.35 21.08
CA ASP A 132 -14.44 2.36 21.86
C ASP A 132 -13.17 2.80 21.10
N PHE A 133 -13.33 3.80 20.25
CA PHE A 133 -12.20 4.33 19.46
C PHE A 133 -11.17 5.08 20.31
N ALA A 134 -11.55 5.62 21.48
CA ALA A 134 -10.60 6.24 22.39
C ALA A 134 -9.64 5.18 22.95
N LYS A 135 -10.16 4.02 23.34
CA LYS A 135 -9.39 2.87 23.80
C LYS A 135 -8.46 2.32 22.71
N ILE A 136 -8.97 2.18 21.47
CA ILE A 136 -8.15 1.76 20.33
C ILE A 136 -7.01 2.75 20.10
N ARG A 137 -7.30 4.05 20.02
CA ARG A 137 -6.31 5.10 19.81
C ARG A 137 -5.25 5.12 20.91
N ALA A 138 -5.65 5.02 22.18
CA ALA A 138 -4.74 4.98 23.31
C ALA A 138 -3.78 3.77 23.23
N ALA A 139 -4.29 2.59 22.86
CA ALA A 139 -3.48 1.39 22.70
C ALA A 139 -2.50 1.54 21.53
N LEU A 140 -2.94 2.05 20.39
CA LEU A 140 -2.08 2.33 19.22
C LEU A 140 -0.99 3.37 19.56
N THR A 141 -1.36 4.42 20.28
CA THR A 141 -0.41 5.46 20.73
C THR A 141 0.66 4.85 21.64
N ALA A 142 0.27 4.06 22.64
CA ALA A 142 1.21 3.41 23.56
C ALA A 142 2.19 2.46 22.83
N GLU A 143 1.72 1.68 21.86
CA GLU A 143 2.59 0.82 21.06
C GLU A 143 3.51 1.63 20.14
N THR A 144 3.02 2.74 19.58
CA THR A 144 3.81 3.62 18.71
C THR A 144 4.88 4.36 19.51
N GLU A 145 4.56 4.84 20.71
CA GLU A 145 5.55 5.42 21.63
C GLU A 145 6.63 4.41 21.99
N HIS A 146 6.24 3.20 22.35
CA HIS A 146 7.19 2.14 22.70
C HIS A 146 8.14 1.81 21.55
N PHE A 147 7.63 1.72 20.33
CA PHE A 147 8.38 1.24 19.17
C PHE A 147 9.09 2.36 18.40
N ILE A 148 8.46 3.53 18.24
CA ILE A 148 8.92 4.59 17.34
C ILE A 148 9.54 5.76 18.10
N THR A 149 8.75 6.46 18.93
CA THR A 149 9.15 7.77 19.42
C THR A 149 9.86 7.74 20.77
N GLY A 150 9.65 6.70 21.58
CA GLY A 150 10.03 6.72 22.99
C GLY A 150 9.17 7.67 23.82
N PRO A 151 9.25 7.57 25.17
CA PRO A 151 8.36 8.31 26.06
C PRO A 151 8.66 9.81 26.17
N ALA A 152 9.84 10.26 25.75
CA ALA A 152 10.31 11.64 25.95
C ALA A 152 10.23 12.53 24.71
N ALA A 153 10.07 11.98 23.52
CA ALA A 153 10.30 12.74 22.28
C ALA A 153 9.06 13.44 21.72
N GLY A 154 7.87 13.11 22.18
CA GLY A 154 6.65 13.63 21.57
C GLY A 154 6.57 13.38 20.06
N PHE A 155 5.38 13.29 19.52
CA PHE A 155 5.14 13.08 18.09
C PHE A 155 5.55 14.27 17.18
N ASN A 156 6.07 15.35 17.74
CA ASN A 156 6.35 16.61 17.03
C ASN A 156 7.81 16.82 16.63
N ALA A 157 8.68 15.84 16.86
CA ALA A 157 10.14 16.03 16.73
C ALA A 157 10.73 15.63 15.38
N LEU A 158 9.92 15.32 14.36
CA LEU A 158 10.42 14.82 13.06
C LEU A 158 9.94 15.69 11.89
N ASP A 159 10.02 17.01 12.02
CA ASP A 159 9.55 17.93 10.98
C ASP A 159 10.69 18.46 10.08
N SER A 160 11.95 18.21 10.44
CA SER A 160 13.12 18.64 9.66
C SER A 160 14.16 17.53 9.50
N ILE A 161 15.03 17.67 8.51
CA ILE A 161 16.15 16.71 8.31
C ILE A 161 17.09 16.69 9.53
N PRO A 162 17.54 17.82 10.11
CA PRO A 162 18.37 17.79 11.31
C PRO A 162 17.73 17.05 12.49
N ASP A 163 16.44 17.23 12.73
CA ASP A 163 15.72 16.53 13.79
C ASP A 163 15.65 15.03 13.51
N PHE A 164 15.36 14.67 12.28
CA PHE A 164 15.31 13.28 11.84
C PHE A 164 16.69 12.60 11.95
N GLU A 165 17.76 13.24 11.46
CA GLU A 165 19.13 12.73 11.56
C GLU A 165 19.58 12.59 13.02
N SER A 166 19.23 13.56 13.87
CA SER A 166 19.47 13.45 15.31
C SER A 166 18.73 12.26 15.92
N TRP A 167 17.48 12.04 15.52
CA TRP A 167 16.69 10.90 16.00
C TRP A 167 17.25 9.55 15.57
N ILE A 168 17.69 9.37 14.32
CA ILE A 168 18.29 8.12 13.85
C ILE A 168 19.67 7.85 14.46
N THR A 169 20.41 8.91 14.82
CA THR A 169 21.77 8.80 15.38
C THR A 169 21.77 8.53 16.90
N HIS A 170 20.86 9.18 17.63
CA HIS A 170 20.86 9.14 19.09
C HIS A 170 19.65 8.39 19.66
N GLY A 171 18.66 8.06 18.84
CA GLY A 171 17.44 7.38 19.28
C GLY A 171 17.71 5.94 19.69
N GLN A 172 17.10 5.54 20.83
CA GLN A 172 17.24 4.20 21.39
C GLN A 172 16.04 3.30 21.03
N THR A 173 15.07 3.81 20.28
CA THR A 173 13.89 3.03 19.90
C THR A 173 14.20 2.05 18.77
N PRO A 174 13.48 0.92 18.69
CA PRO A 174 13.65 -0.03 17.59
C PRO A 174 13.49 0.62 16.20
N ALA A 175 12.59 1.59 16.07
CA ALA A 175 12.42 2.30 14.81
C ALA A 175 13.61 3.20 14.48
N ALA A 176 14.19 3.92 15.45
CA ALA A 176 15.40 4.71 15.21
C ALA A 176 16.55 3.81 14.70
N GLN A 177 16.74 2.63 15.29
CA GLN A 177 17.74 1.65 14.85
C GLN A 177 17.44 1.11 13.44
N LEU A 178 16.17 0.84 13.11
CA LEU A 178 15.76 0.47 11.77
C LEU A 178 16.12 1.56 10.75
N PHE A 179 15.79 2.80 11.04
CA PHE A 179 16.06 3.92 10.13
C PHE A 179 17.55 4.24 10.02
N SER A 180 18.33 4.07 11.09
CA SER A 180 19.80 4.15 11.04
C SER A 180 20.36 3.10 10.07
N ALA A 181 19.96 1.84 10.21
CA ALA A 181 20.38 0.78 9.29
C ALA A 181 19.91 1.01 7.85
N LEU A 182 18.71 1.53 7.67
CA LEU A 182 18.19 1.89 6.35
C LEU A 182 19.05 2.99 5.70
N TRP A 183 19.48 3.99 6.48
CA TRP A 183 20.35 5.08 6.01
C TRP A 183 21.74 4.61 5.61
N GLU A 184 22.26 3.59 6.27
CA GLU A 184 23.57 3.01 5.95
C GLU A 184 23.51 2.09 4.72
N GLN A 185 22.47 1.27 4.58
CA GLN A 185 22.44 0.17 3.63
C GLN A 185 21.75 0.50 2.32
N VAL A 186 20.72 1.34 2.35
CA VAL A 186 19.89 1.61 1.19
C VAL A 186 20.40 2.82 0.42
N PRO A 187 20.53 2.73 -0.91
CA PRO A 187 20.94 3.86 -1.73
C PRO A 187 20.10 5.10 -1.45
N SER A 188 20.76 6.25 -1.32
CA SER A 188 20.09 7.52 -1.01
C SER A 188 19.23 8.01 -2.17
N ARG A 189 19.67 7.85 -3.42
CA ARG A 189 18.95 8.34 -4.58
C ARG A 189 17.83 7.41 -5.01
N GLY A 190 16.65 7.99 -5.11
CA GLY A 190 15.49 7.37 -5.75
C GLY A 190 15.29 7.85 -7.17
N ILE A 191 14.32 7.25 -7.82
CA ILE A 191 14.11 7.41 -9.25
C ILE A 191 12.65 7.23 -9.65
N LEU A 192 11.74 7.22 -8.69
CA LEU A 192 10.32 7.11 -9.01
C LEU A 192 9.82 8.44 -9.56
N THR A 193 9.41 8.42 -10.83
CA THR A 193 8.79 9.54 -11.51
C THR A 193 7.31 9.31 -11.82
N THR A 194 6.82 8.09 -11.55
CA THR A 194 5.40 7.75 -11.73
C THR A 194 4.51 8.74 -10.98
N PRO A 195 3.57 9.43 -11.69
CA PRO A 195 2.77 10.48 -11.07
C PRO A 195 1.84 9.95 -9.98
N ALA A 196 1.59 10.76 -8.96
CA ALA A 196 0.66 10.44 -7.89
C ALA A 196 -0.78 10.25 -8.41
N LEU A 197 -1.49 9.32 -7.79
CA LEU A 197 -2.94 9.17 -7.92
C LEU A 197 -3.61 10.12 -6.93
N ASP A 198 -4.10 11.23 -7.42
CA ASP A 198 -4.68 12.29 -6.59
C ASP A 198 -5.98 12.81 -7.21
N PRO A 199 -7.10 12.09 -7.05
CA PRO A 199 -8.39 12.55 -7.51
C PRO A 199 -8.93 13.64 -6.59
N HIS A 200 -9.40 14.76 -7.16
CA HIS A 200 -9.98 15.84 -6.39
C HIS A 200 -11.32 15.43 -5.75
N SER A 201 -12.07 14.54 -6.37
CA SER A 201 -13.38 14.08 -5.90
C SER A 201 -13.73 12.67 -6.38
N PRO A 202 -14.75 12.02 -5.79
CA PRO A 202 -15.31 10.78 -6.34
C PRO A 202 -15.85 10.92 -7.76
N ALA A 203 -16.38 12.09 -8.14
CA ALA A 203 -16.84 12.35 -9.49
C ALA A 203 -15.68 12.45 -10.49
N ASP A 204 -14.54 12.98 -10.06
CA ASP A 204 -13.31 12.97 -10.86
C ASP A 204 -12.80 11.55 -11.08
N ALA A 205 -12.82 10.73 -10.04
CA ALA A 205 -12.47 9.30 -10.14
C ALA A 205 -13.41 8.51 -11.07
N GLU A 206 -14.68 8.88 -11.19
CA GLU A 206 -15.61 8.24 -12.15
C GLU A 206 -15.10 8.32 -13.59
N THR A 207 -14.38 9.36 -13.93
CA THR A 207 -13.82 9.54 -15.29
C THR A 207 -12.78 8.48 -15.67
N TRP A 208 -12.25 7.72 -14.70
CA TRP A 208 -11.29 6.66 -14.96
C TRP A 208 -11.96 5.39 -15.50
N PHE A 209 -13.22 5.14 -15.10
CA PHE A 209 -13.96 3.91 -15.39
C PHE A 209 -14.54 3.90 -16.80
N THR A 210 -13.66 4.05 -17.79
CA THR A 210 -14.01 3.90 -19.20
C THR A 210 -14.19 2.41 -19.57
N PRO A 211 -14.75 2.07 -20.74
CA PRO A 211 -14.83 0.67 -21.19
C PRO A 211 -13.47 -0.04 -21.27
N GLN A 212 -12.38 0.71 -21.40
CA GLN A 212 -11.01 0.19 -21.45
C GLN A 212 -10.34 0.10 -20.06
N PHE A 213 -10.99 0.55 -19.01
CA PHE A 213 -10.42 0.47 -17.65
C PHE A 213 -10.28 -0.97 -17.20
N SER A 214 -9.07 -1.31 -16.72
CA SER A 214 -8.80 -2.60 -16.08
C SER A 214 -8.45 -2.37 -14.62
N ALA A 215 -9.16 -3.02 -13.71
CA ALA A 215 -8.86 -2.96 -12.29
C ALA A 215 -7.54 -3.68 -11.94
N GLN A 216 -7.09 -4.63 -12.77
CA GLN A 216 -5.83 -5.36 -12.61
C GLN A 216 -4.61 -4.59 -13.15
N ASN A 217 -4.86 -3.62 -14.03
CA ASN A 217 -3.83 -2.74 -14.59
C ASN A 217 -4.39 -1.33 -14.77
N PRO A 218 -4.70 -0.63 -13.67
CA PRO A 218 -5.40 0.64 -13.73
C PRO A 218 -4.50 1.76 -14.25
N THR A 219 -5.08 2.62 -15.07
CA THR A 219 -4.44 3.82 -15.59
C THR A 219 -5.39 5.02 -15.54
N VAL A 220 -4.85 6.21 -15.44
CA VAL A 220 -5.60 7.45 -15.63
C VAL A 220 -5.19 8.05 -16.97
N ARG A 221 -6.13 8.12 -17.92
CA ARG A 221 -5.86 8.61 -19.30
C ARG A 221 -4.68 7.85 -19.95
N GLY A 222 -4.63 6.52 -19.78
CA GLY A 222 -3.61 5.65 -20.34
C GLY A 222 -2.24 5.74 -19.65
N LYS A 223 -2.10 6.47 -18.55
CA LYS A 223 -0.84 6.60 -17.80
C LYS A 223 -0.94 5.93 -16.43
N PRO A 224 0.08 5.17 -16.00
CA PRO A 224 0.12 4.60 -14.66
C PRO A 224 0.16 5.69 -13.59
N ARG A 225 -0.23 5.33 -12.39
CA ARG A 225 -0.21 6.20 -11.21
C ARG A 225 0.34 5.44 -10.03
N MET A 226 0.95 6.15 -9.07
CA MET A 226 1.31 5.59 -7.78
C MET A 226 0.46 6.18 -6.65
N THR A 227 0.27 5.41 -5.60
CA THR A 227 -0.45 5.84 -4.41
C THR A 227 0.21 5.28 -3.15
N GLY A 228 0.05 5.97 -2.02
CA GLY A 228 0.65 5.55 -0.75
C GLY A 228 0.82 6.72 0.20
N ALA A 229 1.49 6.48 1.32
CA ALA A 229 1.80 7.53 2.29
C ALA A 229 2.57 8.68 1.64
N LEU A 230 3.59 8.39 0.81
CA LEU A 230 4.38 9.43 0.15
C LEU A 230 3.52 10.39 -0.67
N THR A 231 2.56 9.90 -1.45
CA THR A 231 1.71 10.76 -2.28
C THR A 231 0.81 11.68 -1.46
N ARG A 232 0.43 11.25 -0.26
CA ARG A 232 -0.37 12.05 0.69
C ARG A 232 0.45 13.10 1.42
N TRP A 233 1.68 12.75 1.78
CA TRP A 233 2.56 13.58 2.62
C TRP A 233 3.63 14.33 1.84
N LYS A 234 3.58 14.38 0.52
CA LYS A 234 4.57 15.07 -0.32
C LYS A 234 4.82 16.55 0.02
N LEU A 235 3.85 17.20 0.67
CA LEU A 235 3.96 18.59 1.12
C LEU A 235 4.39 18.71 2.60
N HIS A 236 4.62 17.61 3.32
CA HIS A 236 5.17 17.65 4.67
C HIS A 236 6.63 18.13 4.61
N PRO A 237 7.07 19.07 5.46
CA PRO A 237 8.41 19.67 5.35
C PRO A 237 9.52 18.64 5.21
N LEU A 238 9.63 17.70 6.15
CA LEU A 238 10.65 16.65 6.08
C LEU A 238 10.57 15.81 4.79
N ILE A 239 9.37 15.49 4.31
CA ILE A 239 9.21 14.71 3.08
C ILE A 239 9.63 15.52 1.85
N ALA A 240 9.26 16.79 1.79
CA ALA A 240 9.63 17.70 0.70
C ALA A 240 11.15 17.87 0.64
N ASP A 241 11.80 18.08 1.78
CA ASP A 241 13.26 18.21 1.89
C ASP A 241 13.98 16.92 1.48
N LEU A 242 13.47 15.75 1.93
CA LEU A 242 14.02 14.45 1.52
C LEU A 242 13.80 14.16 0.03
N ASP A 243 12.68 14.59 -0.54
CA ASP A 243 12.39 14.44 -1.97
C ASP A 243 13.30 15.34 -2.82
N GLU A 244 13.60 16.55 -2.36
CA GLU A 244 14.57 17.45 -2.99
C GLU A 244 15.98 16.85 -2.98
N LEU A 245 16.42 16.26 -1.86
CA LEU A 245 17.76 15.70 -1.72
C LEU A 245 17.93 14.35 -2.41
N TYR A 246 16.94 13.47 -2.28
CA TYR A 246 17.06 12.05 -2.64
C TYR A 246 16.08 11.61 -3.73
N CYS A 247 15.24 12.52 -4.22
CA CYS A 247 14.10 12.22 -5.08
C CYS A 247 13.15 11.20 -4.39
N CYS A 248 12.18 10.66 -5.09
CA CYS A 248 11.32 9.62 -4.56
C CYS A 248 12.11 8.31 -4.35
N SER A 249 12.82 8.21 -3.24
CA SER A 249 13.67 7.07 -2.86
C SER A 249 12.96 6.11 -1.93
N VAL A 250 13.55 4.93 -1.73
CA VAL A 250 13.09 4.00 -0.67
C VAL A 250 13.09 4.68 0.69
N ARG A 251 14.12 5.48 1.00
CA ARG A 251 14.20 6.23 2.26
C ARG A 251 12.99 7.13 2.42
N THR A 252 12.63 7.89 1.40
CA THR A 252 11.46 8.79 1.41
C THR A 252 10.15 8.03 1.58
N LEU A 253 10.00 6.84 0.94
CA LEU A 253 8.82 5.97 1.10
C LEU A 253 8.65 5.48 2.55
N PHE A 254 9.74 5.10 3.22
CA PHE A 254 9.69 4.64 4.61
C PHE A 254 9.41 5.79 5.58
N VAL A 255 10.06 6.94 5.37
CA VAL A 255 9.82 8.14 6.20
C VAL A 255 8.37 8.62 6.07
N ALA A 256 7.80 8.56 4.87
CA ALA A 256 6.40 8.93 4.68
C ALA A 256 5.43 8.08 5.53
N ARG A 257 5.70 6.78 5.72
CA ARG A 257 4.90 5.92 6.60
C ARG A 257 5.10 6.25 8.08
N LEU A 258 6.35 6.59 8.45
CA LEU A 258 6.66 7.05 9.79
C LEU A 258 5.88 8.34 10.13
N ILE A 259 5.90 9.31 9.22
CA ILE A 259 5.13 10.56 9.39
C ILE A 259 3.63 10.26 9.44
N GLU A 260 3.13 9.40 8.54
CA GLU A 260 1.70 9.11 8.50
C GLU A 260 1.17 8.47 9.80
N ILE A 261 1.86 7.49 10.38
CA ILE A 261 1.40 6.90 11.66
C ILE A 261 1.39 7.95 12.78
N ILE A 262 2.43 8.80 12.85
CA ILE A 262 2.51 9.87 13.84
C ILE A 262 1.33 10.83 13.68
N ARG A 263 1.09 11.32 12.47
CA ARG A 263 0.02 12.28 12.18
C ARG A 263 -1.37 11.69 12.35
N VAL A 264 -1.59 10.44 11.93
CA VAL A 264 -2.87 9.75 12.17
C VAL A 264 -3.17 9.62 13.65
N LEU A 265 -2.20 9.29 14.49
CA LEU A 265 -2.40 9.18 15.94
C LEU A 265 -2.54 10.54 16.62
N THR A 266 -1.87 11.58 16.14
CA THR A 266 -1.99 12.95 16.67
C THR A 266 -3.34 13.57 16.30
N ASP A 267 -3.68 13.56 15.02
CA ASP A 267 -4.83 14.30 14.48
C ASP A 267 -6.06 13.39 14.28
N TRP A 268 -5.86 12.06 14.34
CA TRP A 268 -6.85 11.03 14.15
C TRP A 268 -7.63 11.22 12.84
N THR A 269 -8.95 11.23 12.88
CA THR A 269 -9.78 11.41 11.67
C THR A 269 -9.70 12.81 11.05
N LYS A 270 -9.01 13.74 11.67
CA LYS A 270 -8.77 15.09 11.14
C LYS A 270 -7.54 15.17 10.24
N THR A 271 -6.72 14.11 10.19
CA THR A 271 -5.51 14.04 9.38
C THR A 271 -5.80 14.28 7.90
N PHE A 272 -6.85 13.62 7.39
CA PHE A 272 -7.39 13.77 6.04
C PHE A 272 -8.77 13.10 5.95
N ASP A 273 -9.49 13.34 4.84
CA ASP A 273 -10.77 12.68 4.58
C ASP A 273 -10.56 11.20 4.25
N PHE A 274 -10.56 10.34 5.26
CA PHE A 274 -10.35 8.90 5.10
C PHE A 274 -11.35 8.25 4.15
N VAL A 275 -12.59 8.72 4.12
CA VAL A 275 -13.66 8.16 3.29
C VAL A 275 -14.43 9.27 2.60
N ARG A 276 -14.32 9.35 1.30
CA ARG A 276 -15.12 10.25 0.44
C ARG A 276 -15.99 9.42 -0.49
N ALA A 277 -17.24 9.77 -0.67
CA ALA A 277 -18.09 9.09 -1.64
C ALA A 277 -19.18 10.01 -2.21
N ALA A 278 -19.54 9.78 -3.47
CA ALA A 278 -20.61 10.47 -4.14
C ALA A 278 -21.46 9.52 -5.00
N ALA A 279 -22.73 9.88 -5.21
CA ALA A 279 -23.50 9.37 -6.31
C ALA A 279 -23.01 10.04 -7.60
N VAL A 280 -22.67 9.25 -8.60
CA VAL A 280 -22.19 9.71 -9.92
C VAL A 280 -23.23 9.49 -11.00
N ALA A 281 -24.22 8.63 -10.72
CA ALA A 281 -25.47 8.46 -11.46
C ALA A 281 -26.57 8.04 -10.47
N ALA A 282 -27.80 7.92 -10.95
CA ALA A 282 -28.96 7.60 -10.11
C ALA A 282 -28.86 6.26 -9.38
N ASP A 283 -28.08 5.32 -9.90
CA ASP A 283 -27.88 3.96 -9.42
C ASP A 283 -26.40 3.64 -9.13
N THR A 284 -25.51 4.62 -9.28
CA THR A 284 -24.06 4.40 -9.25
C THR A 284 -23.39 5.28 -8.20
N GLY A 285 -22.63 4.64 -7.30
CA GLY A 285 -21.83 5.32 -6.29
C GLY A 285 -20.35 5.00 -6.43
N VAL A 286 -19.51 6.00 -6.20
CA VAL A 286 -18.05 5.87 -6.12
C VAL A 286 -17.58 6.27 -4.73
N ALA A 287 -16.75 5.44 -4.13
CA ALA A 287 -16.07 5.71 -2.86
C ALA A 287 -14.55 5.68 -3.03
N LEU A 288 -13.91 6.66 -2.41
CA LEU A 288 -12.47 6.81 -2.29
C LEU A 288 -12.10 6.64 -0.83
N VAL A 289 -11.23 5.69 -0.52
CA VAL A 289 -10.80 5.40 0.85
C VAL A 289 -9.28 5.46 0.94
N GLN A 290 -8.78 6.26 1.85
CA GLN A 290 -7.35 6.37 2.16
C GLN A 290 -6.95 5.23 3.10
N SER A 291 -6.40 4.14 2.54
CA SER A 291 -5.87 3.02 3.30
C SER A 291 -4.38 3.20 3.58
N ALA A 292 -3.80 2.38 4.45
CA ALA A 292 -2.35 2.41 4.75
C ALA A 292 -1.48 2.33 3.48
N ARG A 293 -1.90 1.54 2.49
CA ARG A 293 -1.15 1.33 1.24
C ARG A 293 -1.45 2.34 0.15
N GLY A 294 -2.46 3.19 0.35
CA GLY A 294 -2.84 4.22 -0.62
C GLY A 294 -4.34 4.28 -0.88
N LEU A 295 -4.71 4.90 -1.99
CA LEU A 295 -6.09 5.15 -2.37
C LEU A 295 -6.77 3.88 -2.90
N LEU A 296 -7.76 3.41 -2.16
CA LEU A 296 -8.69 2.35 -2.56
C LEU A 296 -9.94 2.98 -3.17
N THR A 297 -10.38 2.46 -4.31
CA THR A 297 -11.60 2.93 -4.98
C THR A 297 -12.57 1.77 -5.19
N HIS A 298 -13.82 1.95 -4.75
CA HIS A 298 -14.95 1.09 -5.12
C HIS A 298 -15.94 1.89 -5.96
N ARG A 299 -16.30 1.35 -7.12
CA ARG A 299 -17.43 1.82 -7.94
C ARG A 299 -18.49 0.74 -7.94
N ILE A 300 -19.70 1.07 -7.52
CA ILE A 300 -20.82 0.14 -7.41
C ILE A 300 -21.99 0.69 -8.18
N ARG A 301 -22.54 -0.11 -9.11
CA ARG A 301 -23.82 0.14 -9.77
C ARG A 301 -24.84 -0.86 -9.28
N LEU A 302 -26.02 -0.37 -8.95
CA LEU A 302 -27.15 -1.15 -8.47
C LEU A 302 -28.17 -1.39 -9.58
N ALA A 303 -28.88 -2.51 -9.50
CA ALA A 303 -30.05 -2.76 -10.32
C ALA A 303 -31.21 -1.80 -9.97
N ARG A 304 -32.28 -1.81 -10.75
CA ARG A 304 -33.43 -0.91 -10.58
C ARG A 304 -34.07 -0.96 -9.18
N ASP A 305 -33.92 -2.07 -8.45
CA ASP A 305 -34.42 -2.23 -7.09
C ASP A 305 -33.55 -1.49 -6.04
N LEU A 306 -32.44 -0.86 -6.46
CA LEU A 306 -31.46 -0.14 -5.62
C LEU A 306 -30.93 -0.97 -4.44
N ASN A 307 -30.98 -2.29 -4.54
CA ASN A 307 -30.51 -3.22 -3.52
C ASN A 307 -29.57 -4.28 -4.08
N ARG A 308 -29.77 -4.75 -5.31
CA ARG A 308 -28.94 -5.76 -5.93
C ARG A 308 -27.81 -5.13 -6.71
N VAL A 309 -26.60 -5.67 -6.53
CA VAL A 309 -25.41 -5.23 -7.26
C VAL A 309 -25.51 -5.65 -8.73
N GLU A 310 -25.49 -4.72 -9.65
CA GLU A 310 -25.41 -4.96 -11.09
C GLU A 310 -23.96 -5.07 -11.55
N SER A 311 -23.09 -4.19 -11.04
CA SER A 311 -21.66 -4.28 -11.30
C SER A 311 -20.86 -3.64 -10.16
N VAL A 312 -19.64 -4.14 -9.96
CA VAL A 312 -18.66 -3.54 -9.04
C VAL A 312 -17.27 -3.53 -9.67
N VAL A 313 -16.55 -2.45 -9.44
CA VAL A 313 -15.12 -2.32 -9.79
C VAL A 313 -14.37 -1.96 -8.51
N ILE A 314 -13.30 -2.70 -8.23
CA ILE A 314 -12.40 -2.48 -7.10
C ILE A 314 -11.02 -2.19 -7.67
N ALA A 315 -10.55 -0.94 -7.51
CA ALA A 315 -9.21 -0.54 -7.87
C ALA A 315 -8.43 -0.29 -6.56
N ALA A 316 -7.58 -1.25 -6.19
CA ALA A 316 -6.86 -1.20 -4.93
C ALA A 316 -5.43 -0.67 -5.11
N PRO A 317 -4.76 -0.20 -4.03
CA PRO A 317 -3.43 0.38 -4.11
C PRO A 317 -2.37 -0.52 -4.76
N THR A 318 -2.42 -1.83 -4.51
CA THR A 318 -1.48 -2.77 -5.11
C THR A 318 -1.56 -2.76 -6.65
N GLU A 319 -2.76 -2.79 -7.21
CA GLU A 319 -2.96 -2.78 -8.66
C GLU A 319 -2.45 -1.46 -9.27
N TRP A 320 -2.66 -0.31 -8.61
CA TRP A 320 -2.10 0.96 -9.06
C TRP A 320 -0.57 0.98 -9.05
N ASN A 321 0.04 0.56 -7.93
CA ASN A 321 1.49 0.63 -7.74
C ASN A 321 2.26 -0.41 -8.57
N PHE A 322 1.62 -1.54 -8.88
CA PHE A 322 2.17 -2.63 -9.69
C PHE A 322 1.55 -2.70 -11.09
N ALA A 323 0.91 -1.62 -11.56
CA ALA A 323 0.46 -1.50 -12.94
C ALA A 323 1.66 -1.55 -13.90
N ARG A 324 1.43 -2.04 -15.13
CA ARG A 324 2.46 -2.03 -16.18
C ARG A 324 2.99 -0.62 -16.42
N HIS A 325 4.30 -0.51 -16.55
CA HIS A 325 5.03 0.76 -16.68
C HIS A 325 4.82 1.72 -15.50
N GLY A 326 4.35 1.19 -14.36
CA GLY A 326 4.11 1.94 -13.13
C GLY A 326 5.29 1.91 -12.15
N ALA A 327 5.02 2.36 -10.92
CA ALA A 327 6.04 2.61 -9.91
C ALA A 327 6.93 1.39 -9.61
N ALA A 328 6.37 0.18 -9.51
CA ALA A 328 7.15 -1.02 -9.21
C ALA A 328 8.08 -1.40 -10.38
N GLU A 329 7.59 -1.41 -11.62
CA GLU A 329 8.43 -1.67 -12.79
C GLU A 329 9.52 -0.60 -12.96
N GLU A 330 9.16 0.68 -12.76
CA GLU A 330 10.11 1.79 -12.81
C GLU A 330 11.21 1.64 -11.76
N ALA A 331 10.86 1.38 -10.51
CA ALA A 331 11.84 1.23 -9.43
C ALA A 331 12.80 0.06 -9.67
N LEU A 332 12.24 -1.10 -10.02
CA LEU A 332 13.02 -2.32 -10.21
C LEU A 332 13.89 -2.28 -11.47
N SER A 333 13.42 -1.66 -12.56
CA SER A 333 14.19 -1.56 -13.81
C SER A 333 15.44 -0.69 -13.71
N LYS A 334 15.58 0.07 -12.62
CA LYS A 334 16.74 0.94 -12.37
C LYS A 334 17.78 0.34 -11.44
N ILE A 335 17.53 -0.86 -10.91
CA ILE A 335 18.52 -1.63 -10.17
C ILE A 335 19.52 -2.20 -11.18
N GLU A 336 20.80 -1.90 -11.00
CA GLU A 336 21.86 -2.52 -11.77
C GLU A 336 21.99 -3.99 -11.40
N PHE A 337 22.13 -4.86 -12.40
CA PHE A 337 22.26 -6.29 -12.18
C PHE A 337 23.75 -6.71 -12.07
N PHE A 338 24.20 -6.96 -10.84
CA PHE A 338 25.54 -7.55 -10.60
C PHE A 338 25.44 -9.05 -10.33
N SER A 339 24.43 -9.48 -9.59
CA SER A 339 24.09 -10.85 -9.32
C SER A 339 22.61 -10.97 -8.93
N GLU A 340 22.05 -12.18 -9.02
CA GLU A 340 20.68 -12.42 -8.59
C GLU A 340 20.48 -12.11 -7.10
N GLU A 341 21.47 -12.46 -6.25
CA GLU A 341 21.41 -12.21 -4.81
C GLU A 341 21.39 -10.71 -4.50
N ASP A 342 22.27 -9.93 -5.13
CA ASP A 342 22.32 -8.48 -4.95
C ASP A 342 21.06 -7.80 -5.46
N TYR A 343 20.57 -8.20 -6.62
CA TYR A 343 19.33 -7.69 -7.17
C TYR A 343 18.13 -8.00 -6.25
N ARG A 344 18.01 -9.24 -5.75
CA ARG A 344 16.96 -9.63 -4.80
C ARG A 344 17.00 -8.79 -3.53
N ARG A 345 18.18 -8.48 -3.02
CA ARG A 345 18.35 -7.63 -1.83
C ARG A 345 17.84 -6.21 -2.10
N GLN A 346 18.24 -5.59 -3.20
CA GLN A 346 17.81 -4.24 -3.57
C GLN A 346 16.31 -4.20 -3.92
N ALA A 347 15.82 -5.21 -4.64
CA ALA A 347 14.40 -5.36 -4.94
C ALA A 347 13.55 -5.48 -3.67
N ALA A 348 14.03 -6.19 -2.63
CA ALA A 348 13.33 -6.30 -1.35
C ALA A 348 13.12 -4.92 -0.69
N TRP A 349 14.10 -4.02 -0.76
CA TRP A 349 13.94 -2.65 -0.27
C TRP A 349 12.85 -1.87 -1.03
N MET A 350 12.90 -1.93 -2.37
CA MET A 350 11.92 -1.25 -3.24
C MET A 350 10.50 -1.78 -3.02
N LEU A 351 10.36 -3.11 -3.04
CA LEU A 351 9.07 -3.77 -2.86
C LEU A 351 8.48 -3.53 -1.48
N ALA A 352 9.31 -3.48 -0.43
CA ALA A 352 8.86 -3.10 0.90
C ALA A 352 8.38 -1.64 0.95
N GLY A 353 9.11 -0.71 0.33
CA GLY A 353 8.70 0.69 0.25
C GLY A 353 7.37 0.90 -0.47
N ILE A 354 7.13 0.17 -1.58
CA ILE A 354 5.89 0.22 -2.37
C ILE A 354 4.75 -0.55 -1.67
N ASP A 355 5.06 -1.65 -0.97
CA ASP A 355 4.19 -2.45 -0.09
C ASP A 355 2.93 -3.02 -0.78
N ALA A 356 3.11 -4.11 -1.49
CA ALA A 356 1.99 -4.92 -1.96
C ALA A 356 1.25 -5.57 -0.78
N CYS A 357 -0.09 -5.67 -0.88
CA CYS A 357 -0.88 -6.41 0.11
C CYS A 357 -0.93 -7.93 -0.14
N VAL A 358 -0.15 -8.40 -1.10
CA VAL A 358 0.02 -9.81 -1.49
C VAL A 358 1.51 -10.10 -1.67
N PRO A 359 1.95 -11.36 -1.61
CA PRO A 359 3.33 -11.71 -1.89
C PRO A 359 3.79 -11.26 -3.27
N CYS A 360 5.06 -10.83 -3.37
CA CYS A 360 5.74 -10.58 -4.64
C CYS A 360 6.68 -11.73 -4.94
N ARG A 361 6.64 -12.27 -6.17
CA ARG A 361 7.50 -13.37 -6.63
C ARG A 361 8.39 -12.86 -7.76
N LEU A 362 9.71 -12.95 -7.57
CA LEU A 362 10.68 -12.57 -8.61
C LEU A 362 11.09 -13.81 -9.41
N HIS A 363 10.95 -13.70 -10.73
CA HIS A 363 11.37 -14.68 -11.72
C HIS A 363 12.46 -14.05 -12.59
N PHE A 364 13.59 -14.73 -12.78
CA PHE A 364 14.70 -14.22 -13.58
C PHE A 364 14.76 -14.93 -14.93
N GLU A 365 14.92 -14.15 -15.99
CA GLU A 365 15.23 -14.58 -17.32
C GLU A 365 16.64 -14.08 -17.68
N MET A 366 17.61 -15.00 -17.73
CA MET A 366 19.01 -14.67 -18.05
C MET A 366 19.21 -14.65 -19.56
N PRO A 367 20.21 -13.88 -20.07
CA PRO A 367 20.60 -13.93 -21.48
C PRO A 367 20.94 -15.37 -21.87
N GLN A 368 20.48 -15.81 -23.03
CA GLN A 368 20.93 -17.09 -23.56
C GLN A 368 22.43 -16.96 -23.87
N THR A 369 23.27 -17.68 -23.13
CA THR A 369 24.64 -17.86 -23.52
C THR A 369 24.63 -18.65 -24.83
N ASN A 370 24.90 -18.00 -25.94
CA ASN A 370 25.20 -18.69 -27.19
C ASN A 370 26.43 -19.55 -26.89
N GLY A 371 26.20 -20.81 -26.58
CA GLY A 371 27.28 -21.80 -26.48
C GLY A 371 27.94 -21.88 -27.87
N THR A 372 29.09 -21.24 -27.99
CA THR A 372 30.06 -21.63 -28.99
C THR A 372 30.44 -23.07 -28.71
N THR A 373 29.78 -24.00 -29.38
CA THR A 373 30.32 -25.34 -29.54
C THR A 373 31.60 -25.19 -30.35
N ASP A 374 32.71 -25.04 -29.65
CA ASP A 374 34.02 -25.33 -30.26
C ASP A 374 34.00 -26.81 -30.63
N GLU A 375 33.60 -27.09 -31.86
CA GLU A 375 33.91 -28.37 -32.50
C GLU A 375 35.46 -28.43 -32.63
N VAL A 376 36.09 -29.01 -31.61
CA VAL A 376 37.47 -29.47 -31.74
C VAL A 376 37.44 -30.61 -32.76
N SER A 377 37.66 -30.27 -34.02
CA SER A 377 37.92 -31.21 -35.09
C SER A 377 39.27 -31.88 -34.81
N ALA A 378 39.22 -33.07 -34.17
CA ALA A 378 40.36 -33.97 -34.10
C ALA A 378 40.61 -34.59 -35.48
N HIS A 379 41.54 -34.04 -36.23
CA HIS A 379 42.18 -34.76 -37.31
C HIS A 379 43.46 -35.42 -36.77
N ALA A 380 43.45 -36.77 -36.74
CA ALA A 380 44.58 -37.66 -36.55
C ALA A 380 45.41 -37.76 -37.78
#